data_6943b67542455ab901b9b28fdfc6c4cd
#
_entry.id   6943b67542455ab901b9b28fdfc6c4cd
#
_cell.length_a   1.000
_cell.length_b   1.000
_cell.length_c   1.000
_cell.angle_alpha   90.00
_cell.angle_beta   90.00
_cell.angle_gamma   90.00
#
_symmetry.space_group_name_H-M   'P 1'
#
loop_
_entity.id
_entity.type
_entity.pdbx_description
1 polymer ?
#
loop_
_entity_poly.entity_id
_entity_poly.type
_entity_poly.pdbx_seq_one_letter_code
_entity_poly.pdbx_strand_id
1 'polypeptide(L)'
;MPEPDIIQGSSPEETLQKAVVEEIKKFLSNRKSNGHLIEYFIIEKLGLDIAIFMKDLQNRFTVLFLEFKAFVGSRQGGVGFGNQRGDGVQVDLLLLDNSKLSLANQFIRWILVDGTKPKGSSRFVIFDNDQAKSAAMGGVKKGKQNNFRVNDLMRNAITWTELIESLNRFIGGRT
;
A
#
# COMPACT_ATOMS: atom_id res chain seq x y z
N MET A 1 2.68 18.30 -5.40
CA MET A 1 3.88 17.65 -6.02
C MET A 1 3.47 16.97 -7.32
N PRO A 2 4.32 16.93 -8.34
CA PRO A 2 3.94 16.31 -9.60
C PRO A 2 3.78 14.80 -9.40
N GLU A 3 2.69 14.26 -9.94
CA GLU A 3 2.47 12.83 -10.01
C GLU A 3 3.58 12.17 -10.83
N PRO A 4 4.19 11.06 -10.34
CA PRO A 4 5.24 10.35 -11.08
C PRO A 4 4.68 9.71 -12.35
N ASP A 5 5.55 9.49 -13.33
CA ASP A 5 5.20 8.73 -14.52
C ASP A 5 5.35 7.24 -14.24
N ILE A 6 4.24 6.62 -13.82
CA ILE A 6 4.23 5.24 -13.33
C ILE A 6 4.23 4.21 -14.47
N ILE A 7 3.88 4.61 -15.70
CA ILE A 7 3.62 3.66 -16.80
C ILE A 7 4.82 3.52 -17.75
N GLN A 8 5.71 4.50 -17.80
CA GLN A 8 6.88 4.49 -18.71
C GLN A 8 8.08 3.69 -18.21
N GLY A 9 7.98 3.02 -17.06
CA GLY A 9 9.05 2.20 -16.50
C GLY A 9 8.91 0.72 -16.76
N SER A 10 10.00 -0.02 -16.55
CA SER A 10 10.03 -1.49 -16.66
C SER A 10 9.14 -2.21 -15.62
N SER A 11 8.74 -1.54 -14.55
CA SER A 11 7.83 -2.03 -13.52
C SER A 11 7.01 -0.88 -12.94
N PRO A 12 5.71 -0.76 -13.30
CA PRO A 12 4.82 0.26 -12.76
C PRO A 12 4.69 0.21 -11.23
N GLU A 13 4.71 -0.99 -10.65
CA GLU A 13 4.64 -1.21 -9.20
C GLU A 13 5.88 -0.66 -8.49
N GLU A 14 7.09 -0.97 -8.98
CA GLU A 14 8.34 -0.43 -8.42
C GLU A 14 8.45 1.10 -8.58
N THR A 15 7.96 1.64 -9.68
CA THR A 15 7.94 3.09 -9.90
C THR A 15 7.02 3.79 -8.91
N LEU A 16 5.82 3.23 -8.69
CA LEU A 16 4.90 3.70 -7.65
C LEU A 16 5.53 3.63 -6.26
N GLN A 17 6.10 2.49 -5.92
CA GLN A 17 6.78 2.26 -4.64
C GLN A 17 7.85 3.32 -4.38
N LYS A 18 8.78 3.52 -5.32
CA LYS A 18 9.85 4.52 -5.21
C LYS A 18 9.31 5.94 -5.01
N ALA A 19 8.30 6.32 -5.80
CA ALA A 19 7.71 7.64 -5.70
C ALA A 19 7.05 7.88 -4.32
N VAL A 20 6.29 6.90 -3.83
CA VAL A 20 5.65 6.97 -2.51
C VAL A 20 6.69 7.00 -1.39
N VAL A 21 7.74 6.18 -1.46
CA VAL A 21 8.85 6.19 -0.48
C VAL A 21 9.50 7.56 -0.38
N GLU A 22 9.78 8.21 -1.50
CA GLU A 22 10.39 9.55 -1.48
C GLU A 22 9.48 10.59 -0.80
N GLU A 23 8.17 10.52 -1.00
CA GLU A 23 7.24 11.41 -0.32
C GLU A 23 7.14 11.12 1.19
N ILE A 24 7.11 9.86 1.57
CA ILE A 24 7.15 9.44 2.97
C ILE A 24 8.44 9.89 3.65
N LYS A 25 9.60 9.74 3.01
CA LYS A 25 10.89 10.24 3.53
C LYS A 25 10.86 11.73 3.79
N LYS A 26 10.32 12.52 2.88
CA LYS A 26 10.18 13.99 3.05
C LYS A 26 9.29 14.31 4.25
N PHE A 27 8.13 13.64 4.36
CA PHE A 27 7.21 13.82 5.46
C PHE A 27 7.84 13.47 6.81
N LEU A 28 8.49 12.31 6.92
CA LEU A 28 9.14 11.87 8.16
C LEU A 28 10.34 12.75 8.54
N SER A 29 11.13 13.18 7.55
CA SER A 29 12.25 14.12 7.78
C SER A 29 11.75 15.46 8.32
N ASN A 30 10.66 15.99 7.77
CA ASN A 30 10.04 17.21 8.27
C ASN A 30 9.52 17.04 9.71
N ARG A 31 8.89 15.93 10.03
CA ARG A 31 8.45 15.62 11.40
C ARG A 31 9.63 15.51 12.37
N LYS A 32 10.72 14.88 11.96
CA LYS A 32 11.95 14.80 12.76
C LYS A 32 12.53 16.17 13.02
N SER A 33 12.63 17.02 12.01
CA SER A 33 13.15 18.40 12.13
C SER A 33 12.28 19.27 13.04
N ASN A 34 10.96 19.03 13.06
CA ASN A 34 10.02 19.75 13.91
C ASN A 34 9.86 19.12 15.31
N GLY A 35 10.67 18.15 15.68
CA GLY A 35 10.63 17.52 16.99
C GLY A 35 9.42 16.62 17.26
N HIS A 36 8.71 16.16 16.22
CA HIS A 36 7.57 15.23 16.37
C HIS A 36 7.97 13.76 16.27
N LEU A 37 9.18 13.48 15.82
CA LEU A 37 9.71 12.14 15.61
C LEU A 37 11.19 12.14 15.95
N ILE A 38 11.67 11.14 16.71
CA ILE A 38 13.08 11.03 17.06
C ILE A 38 13.86 10.39 15.92
N GLU A 39 13.36 9.28 15.41
CA GLU A 39 14.08 8.47 14.43
C GLU A 39 13.13 7.63 13.57
N TYR A 40 13.53 7.37 12.32
CA TYR A 40 12.85 6.42 11.45
C TYR A 40 13.83 5.72 10.52
N PHE A 41 13.44 4.55 10.02
CA PHE A 41 14.07 3.90 8.89
C PHE A 41 13.05 3.10 8.09
N ILE A 42 13.36 2.90 6.81
CA ILE A 42 12.50 2.22 5.86
C ILE A 42 13.25 1.01 5.34
N ILE A 43 12.61 -0.17 5.41
CA ILE A 43 13.12 -1.41 4.86
C ILE A 43 12.23 -1.80 3.68
N GLU A 44 12.84 -2.04 2.53
CA GLU A 44 12.18 -2.54 1.34
C GLU A 44 12.32 -4.07 1.24
N LYS A 45 11.31 -4.73 0.69
CA LYS A 45 11.31 -6.18 0.39
C LYS A 45 11.29 -7.12 1.59
N LEU A 46 10.28 -6.98 2.46
CA LEU A 46 10.07 -7.84 3.62
C LEU A 46 8.90 -8.85 3.46
N GLY A 47 8.47 -9.13 2.23
CA GLY A 47 7.28 -9.98 2.01
C GLY A 47 5.95 -9.19 1.96
N LEU A 48 5.93 -7.99 2.55
CA LEU A 48 5.21 -6.79 2.15
C LEU A 48 6.27 -5.82 1.61
N ASP A 49 5.92 -4.94 0.68
CA ASP A 49 6.93 -4.20 -0.08
C ASP A 49 7.79 -3.28 0.76
N ILE A 50 7.18 -2.65 1.79
CA ILE A 50 7.85 -1.67 2.66
C ILE A 50 7.46 -1.87 4.11
N ALA A 51 8.44 -1.76 5.01
CA ALA A 51 8.24 -1.54 6.43
C ALA A 51 8.86 -0.20 6.85
N ILE A 52 8.08 0.61 7.56
CA ILE A 52 8.49 1.90 8.11
C ILE A 52 8.57 1.73 9.63
N PHE A 53 9.74 1.89 10.18
CA PHE A 53 9.96 1.87 11.62
C PHE A 53 10.12 3.30 12.11
N MET A 54 9.41 3.65 13.17
CA MET A 54 9.44 4.99 13.75
C MET A 54 9.62 4.91 15.25
N LYS A 55 10.32 5.89 15.81
CA LYS A 55 10.50 6.09 17.24
C LYS A 55 9.99 7.47 17.60
N ASP A 56 8.98 7.55 18.46
CA ASP A 56 8.39 8.82 18.90
C ASP A 56 9.15 9.46 20.08
N LEU A 57 8.67 10.63 20.51
CA LEU A 57 9.26 11.40 21.60
C LEU A 57 9.17 10.68 22.98
N GLN A 58 8.29 9.71 23.13
CA GLN A 58 8.15 8.88 24.32
C GLN A 58 8.97 7.59 24.25
N ASN A 59 9.87 7.46 23.26
CA ASN A 59 10.66 6.26 22.98
C ASN A 59 9.83 5.02 22.61
N ARG A 60 8.58 5.18 22.17
CA ARG A 60 7.76 4.07 21.68
C ARG A 60 8.11 3.80 20.22
N PHE A 61 8.18 2.51 19.87
CA PHE A 61 8.40 2.07 18.51
C PHE A 61 7.08 1.72 17.82
N THR A 62 6.94 2.16 16.61
CA THR A 62 5.82 1.82 15.72
C THR A 62 6.33 1.28 14.42
N VAL A 63 5.67 0.26 13.89
CA VAL A 63 5.96 -0.31 12.56
C VAL A 63 4.72 -0.17 11.69
N LEU A 64 4.92 0.29 10.46
CA LEU A 64 3.87 0.34 9.44
C LEU A 64 4.33 -0.43 8.22
N PHE A 65 3.43 -1.18 7.62
CA PHE A 65 3.68 -1.94 6.40
C PHE A 65 2.85 -1.38 5.25
N LEU A 66 3.48 -1.30 4.08
CA LEU A 66 2.81 -0.93 2.84
C LEU A 66 3.02 -2.03 1.81
N GLU A 67 1.96 -2.31 1.08
CA GLU A 67 1.96 -3.22 -0.06
C GLU A 67 1.48 -2.48 -1.30
N PHE A 68 2.19 -2.63 -2.41
CA PHE A 68 1.90 -1.91 -3.65
C PHE A 68 1.38 -2.85 -4.72
N LYS A 69 0.45 -2.36 -5.51
CA LYS A 69 -0.07 -3.05 -6.69
C LYS A 69 -0.27 -2.07 -7.83
N ALA A 70 -0.02 -2.54 -9.05
CA ALA A 70 -0.28 -1.76 -10.25
C ALA A 70 -1.15 -2.57 -11.21
N PHE A 71 -2.27 -1.97 -11.63
CA PHE A 71 -3.11 -2.51 -12.68
C PHE A 71 -2.77 -1.80 -13.99
N VAL A 72 -2.29 -2.57 -14.95
CA VAL A 72 -1.90 -2.05 -16.27
C VAL A 72 -2.82 -2.56 -17.39
N GLY A 73 -3.94 -3.12 -17.01
CA GLY A 73 -4.92 -3.72 -17.90
C GLY A 73 -4.79 -5.24 -17.93
N SER A 74 -5.91 -5.93 -17.74
CA SER A 74 -6.04 -7.36 -17.97
C SER A 74 -7.42 -7.63 -18.58
N ARG A 75 -7.54 -8.75 -19.30
CA ARG A 75 -8.84 -9.17 -19.88
C ARG A 75 -9.91 -9.44 -18.82
N GLN A 76 -9.51 -9.62 -17.57
CA GLN A 76 -10.42 -9.99 -16.47
C GLN A 76 -10.58 -8.85 -15.44
N GLY A 77 -9.96 -7.69 -15.64
CA GLY A 77 -10.06 -6.56 -14.70
C GLY A 77 -9.50 -6.88 -13.31
N GLY A 78 -8.56 -7.84 -13.22
CA GLY A 78 -7.96 -8.29 -11.96
C GLY A 78 -6.49 -7.93 -11.83
N VAL A 79 -6.04 -7.72 -10.59
CA VAL A 79 -4.63 -7.57 -10.25
C VAL A 79 -4.22 -8.68 -9.27
N GLY A 80 -3.11 -9.36 -9.57
CA GLY A 80 -2.62 -10.49 -8.78
C GLY A 80 -2.05 -10.06 -7.43
N PHE A 81 -2.20 -10.93 -6.43
CA PHE A 81 -1.50 -10.81 -5.16
C PHE A 81 -1.06 -12.19 -4.63
N GLY A 82 -0.07 -12.18 -3.73
CA GLY A 82 0.63 -13.40 -3.36
C GLY A 82 1.68 -13.78 -4.42
N ASN A 83 2.34 -14.90 -4.22
CA ASN A 83 3.29 -15.40 -5.20
C ASN A 83 2.60 -16.26 -6.27
N GLN A 84 3.36 -16.69 -7.29
CA GLN A 84 2.84 -17.52 -8.39
C GLN A 84 2.27 -18.88 -7.94
N ARG A 85 2.65 -19.35 -6.75
CA ARG A 85 2.12 -20.61 -6.17
C ARG A 85 0.85 -20.38 -5.35
N GLY A 86 0.37 -19.14 -5.25
CA GLY A 86 -0.82 -18.79 -4.47
C GLY A 86 -0.61 -18.89 -2.96
N ASP A 87 0.59 -18.60 -2.49
CA ASP A 87 0.95 -18.51 -1.08
C ASP A 87 1.78 -17.24 -0.81
N GLY A 88 2.36 -17.12 0.38
CA GLY A 88 3.11 -15.97 0.83
C GLY A 88 2.37 -15.10 1.82
N VAL A 89 3.11 -14.15 2.42
CA VAL A 89 2.62 -13.30 3.52
C VAL A 89 1.30 -12.61 3.20
N GLN A 90 1.11 -12.15 1.97
CA GLN A 90 -0.11 -11.47 1.51
C GLN A 90 -1.33 -12.40 1.58
N VAL A 91 -1.18 -13.64 1.15
CA VAL A 91 -2.25 -14.66 1.19
C VAL A 91 -2.51 -15.08 2.63
N ASP A 92 -1.47 -15.39 3.39
CA ASP A 92 -1.60 -15.79 4.79
C ASP A 92 -2.25 -14.70 5.63
N LEU A 93 -1.91 -13.42 5.38
CA LEU A 93 -2.53 -12.27 6.03
C LEU A 93 -4.05 -12.22 5.77
N LEU A 94 -4.47 -12.32 4.52
CA LEU A 94 -5.89 -12.21 4.16
C LEU A 94 -6.71 -13.46 4.51
N LEU A 95 -6.05 -14.57 4.89
CA LEU A 95 -6.69 -15.78 5.43
C LEU A 95 -6.90 -15.72 6.95
N LEU A 96 -6.36 -14.70 7.65
CA LEU A 96 -6.61 -14.54 9.07
C LEU A 96 -8.11 -14.44 9.39
N ASP A 97 -8.49 -14.85 10.59
CA ASP A 97 -9.83 -14.59 11.12
C ASP A 97 -10.08 -13.07 11.22
N ASN A 98 -11.34 -12.68 11.25
CA ASN A 98 -11.71 -11.27 11.17
C ASN A 98 -11.15 -10.44 12.33
N SER A 99 -10.98 -11.01 13.53
CA SER A 99 -10.43 -10.27 14.68
C SER A 99 -8.95 -9.96 14.50
N LYS A 100 -8.16 -10.92 14.03
CA LYS A 100 -6.73 -10.73 13.74
C LYS A 100 -6.53 -9.85 12.52
N LEU A 101 -7.39 -9.98 11.50
CA LEU A 101 -7.35 -9.14 10.32
C LEU A 101 -7.63 -7.67 10.68
N SER A 102 -8.63 -7.42 11.53
CA SER A 102 -8.94 -6.09 12.03
C SER A 102 -7.78 -5.48 12.84
N LEU A 103 -7.08 -6.29 13.64
CA LEU A 103 -5.86 -5.84 14.31
C LEU A 103 -4.76 -5.48 13.30
N ALA A 104 -4.56 -6.29 12.28
CA ALA A 104 -3.60 -6.03 11.22
C ALA A 104 -3.90 -4.74 10.43
N ASN A 105 -5.17 -4.34 10.32
CA ASN A 105 -5.57 -3.07 9.72
C ASN A 105 -4.98 -1.84 10.42
N GLN A 106 -4.53 -1.97 11.65
CA GLN A 106 -3.82 -0.89 12.34
C GLN A 106 -2.42 -0.64 11.78
N PHE A 107 -1.78 -1.65 11.17
CA PHE A 107 -0.37 -1.62 10.79
C PHE A 107 -0.13 -1.73 9.29
N ILE A 108 -1.13 -2.12 8.49
CA ILE A 108 -0.95 -2.46 7.09
C ILE A 108 -1.87 -1.62 6.22
N ARG A 109 -1.35 -1.13 5.09
CA ARG A 109 -2.11 -0.50 4.01
C ARG A 109 -1.65 -1.04 2.67
N TRP A 110 -2.62 -1.20 1.80
CA TRP A 110 -2.44 -1.54 0.40
C TRP A 110 -2.61 -0.29 -0.45
N ILE A 111 -1.80 -0.16 -1.49
CA ILE A 111 -1.85 0.95 -2.42
C ILE A 111 -1.91 0.37 -3.83
N LEU A 112 -2.95 0.74 -4.58
CA LEU A 112 -3.12 0.32 -5.96
C LEU A 112 -3.16 1.54 -6.86
N VAL A 113 -2.48 1.46 -8.02
CA VAL A 113 -2.64 2.39 -9.12
C VAL A 113 -3.34 1.71 -10.30
N ASP A 114 -4.33 2.38 -10.88
CA ASP A 114 -4.92 2.02 -12.17
C ASP A 114 -4.13 2.71 -13.29
N GLY A 115 -3.16 1.99 -13.84
CA GLY A 115 -2.32 2.46 -14.94
C GLY A 115 -3.03 2.56 -16.29
N THR A 116 -4.29 2.13 -16.39
CA THR A 116 -5.09 2.32 -17.61
C THR A 116 -5.68 3.73 -17.72
N LYS A 117 -5.68 4.48 -16.61
CA LYS A 117 -6.17 5.86 -16.57
C LYS A 117 -5.04 6.86 -16.79
N PRO A 118 -5.35 8.03 -17.36
CA PRO A 118 -4.34 9.05 -17.62
C PRO A 118 -3.76 9.62 -16.34
N LYS A 119 -2.53 10.10 -16.43
CA LYS A 119 -1.86 10.88 -15.38
C LYS A 119 -2.69 12.12 -15.04
N GLY A 120 -2.72 12.49 -13.77
CA GLY A 120 -3.53 13.61 -13.27
C GLY A 120 -4.99 13.29 -12.97
N SER A 121 -5.45 12.06 -13.27
CA SER A 121 -6.79 11.62 -12.91
C SER A 121 -6.82 10.89 -11.56
N SER A 122 -8.03 10.66 -11.01
CA SER A 122 -8.22 9.81 -9.83
C SER A 122 -8.00 8.35 -10.21
N ARG A 123 -6.80 7.84 -9.98
CA ARG A 123 -6.37 6.48 -10.36
C ARG A 123 -5.64 5.72 -9.25
N PHE A 124 -5.62 6.27 -8.04
CA PHE A 124 -5.01 5.63 -6.89
C PHE A 124 -6.07 5.22 -5.89
N VAL A 125 -5.79 4.18 -5.12
CA VAL A 125 -6.57 3.85 -3.94
C VAL A 125 -5.62 3.37 -2.84
N ILE A 126 -5.87 3.82 -1.61
CA ILE A 126 -5.30 3.25 -0.39
C ILE A 126 -6.41 2.50 0.33
N PHE A 127 -6.18 1.25 0.69
CA PHE A 127 -7.18 0.38 1.28
C PHE A 127 -6.59 -0.51 2.38
N ASP A 128 -7.44 -1.01 3.25
CA ASP A 128 -7.08 -1.91 4.34
C ASP A 128 -7.24 -3.39 3.97
N ASN A 129 -6.95 -4.27 4.92
CA ASN A 129 -7.02 -5.72 4.71
C ASN A 129 -8.45 -6.23 4.55
N ASP A 130 -9.45 -5.61 5.18
CA ASP A 130 -10.86 -6.00 5.03
C ASP A 130 -11.36 -5.68 3.63
N GLN A 131 -11.00 -4.51 3.11
CA GLN A 131 -11.27 -4.11 1.74
C GLN A 131 -10.54 -5.03 0.74
N ALA A 132 -9.27 -5.36 1.01
CA ALA A 132 -8.49 -6.31 0.21
C ALA A 132 -9.16 -7.69 0.17
N LYS A 133 -9.54 -8.22 1.33
CA LYS A 133 -10.21 -9.53 1.44
C LYS A 133 -11.55 -9.55 0.70
N SER A 134 -12.33 -8.47 0.81
CA SER A 134 -13.62 -8.32 0.13
C SER A 134 -13.49 -8.20 -1.39
N ALA A 135 -12.41 -7.58 -1.87
CA ALA A 135 -12.14 -7.43 -3.30
C ALA A 135 -11.54 -8.70 -3.94
N ALA A 136 -11.14 -9.71 -3.16
CA ALA A 136 -10.55 -10.94 -3.69
C ALA A 136 -11.57 -11.73 -4.54
N MET A 137 -11.21 -12.01 -5.79
CA MET A 137 -12.05 -12.71 -6.76
C MET A 137 -12.26 -14.17 -6.36
N GLY A 138 -13.48 -14.55 -6.02
CA GLY A 138 -13.80 -15.91 -5.56
C GLY A 138 -13.26 -16.24 -4.16
N GLY A 139 -12.93 -15.21 -3.37
CA GLY A 139 -12.31 -15.30 -2.05
C GLY A 139 -10.82 -15.61 -2.11
N VAL A 140 -10.14 -15.42 -0.97
CA VAL A 140 -8.71 -15.73 -0.82
C VAL A 140 -8.51 -17.24 -0.70
N LYS A 141 -7.61 -17.82 -1.48
CA LYS A 141 -7.35 -19.27 -1.52
C LYS A 141 -5.86 -19.56 -1.47
N LYS A 142 -5.43 -20.40 -0.53
CA LYS A 142 -4.06 -20.90 -0.49
C LYS A 142 -3.83 -21.91 -1.62
N GLY A 143 -2.65 -21.88 -2.24
CA GLY A 143 -2.31 -22.79 -3.33
C GLY A 143 -2.97 -22.47 -4.68
N LYS A 144 -3.59 -21.28 -4.82
CA LYS A 144 -4.19 -20.81 -6.07
C LYS A 144 -3.80 -19.36 -6.32
N GLN A 145 -3.67 -18.97 -7.58
CA GLN A 145 -3.48 -17.56 -7.90
C GLN A 145 -4.68 -16.75 -7.42
N ASN A 146 -4.41 -15.70 -6.66
CA ASN A 146 -5.40 -14.78 -6.14
C ASN A 146 -5.35 -13.47 -6.92
N ASN A 147 -6.52 -12.86 -7.16
CA ASN A 147 -6.62 -11.56 -7.83
C ASN A 147 -7.64 -10.69 -7.11
N PHE A 148 -7.38 -9.39 -7.05
CA PHE A 148 -8.36 -8.39 -6.66
C PHE A 148 -9.23 -7.96 -7.84
N ARG A 149 -10.51 -7.69 -7.60
CA ARG A 149 -11.36 -6.96 -8.55
C ARG A 149 -11.01 -5.47 -8.48
N VAL A 150 -10.33 -4.99 -9.53
CA VAL A 150 -9.87 -3.59 -9.60
C VAL A 150 -11.04 -2.62 -9.50
N ASN A 151 -12.14 -2.89 -10.21
CA ASN A 151 -13.31 -2.03 -10.18
C ASN A 151 -13.92 -1.86 -8.78
N ASP A 152 -13.88 -2.89 -7.93
CA ASP A 152 -14.37 -2.80 -6.57
C ASP A 152 -13.49 -1.91 -5.69
N LEU A 153 -12.17 -2.03 -5.83
CA LEU A 153 -11.21 -1.19 -5.10
C LEU A 153 -11.26 0.26 -5.59
N MET A 154 -11.35 0.45 -6.92
CA MET A 154 -11.25 1.77 -7.54
C MET A 154 -12.54 2.62 -7.45
N ARG A 155 -13.59 2.15 -6.78
CA ARG A 155 -14.81 2.95 -6.55
C ARG A 155 -14.56 4.27 -5.82
N ASN A 156 -13.57 4.27 -4.93
CA ASN A 156 -13.14 5.43 -4.16
C ASN A 156 -11.75 5.89 -4.62
N ALA A 157 -11.50 5.86 -5.92
CA ALA A 157 -10.21 6.29 -6.48
C ALA A 157 -9.97 7.78 -6.20
N ILE A 158 -8.74 8.09 -5.87
CA ILE A 158 -8.24 9.41 -5.50
C ILE A 158 -7.09 9.83 -6.41
N THR A 159 -6.78 11.11 -6.39
CA THR A 159 -5.62 11.69 -7.07
C THR A 159 -4.32 11.35 -6.34
N TRP A 160 -3.19 11.60 -7.00
CA TRP A 160 -1.86 11.47 -6.37
C TRP A 160 -1.73 12.31 -5.10
N THR A 161 -2.17 13.56 -5.14
CA THR A 161 -2.10 14.46 -3.99
C THR A 161 -2.89 13.91 -2.80
N GLU A 162 -4.12 13.47 -3.04
CA GLU A 162 -4.97 12.89 -2.00
C GLU A 162 -4.42 11.57 -1.44
N LEU A 163 -3.73 10.76 -2.28
CA LEU A 163 -3.03 9.56 -1.83
C LEU A 163 -1.93 9.93 -0.82
N ILE A 164 -1.05 10.88 -1.17
CA ILE A 164 0.05 11.31 -0.31
C ILE A 164 -0.46 11.93 0.98
N GLU A 165 -1.49 12.77 0.92
CA GLU A 165 -2.14 13.31 2.13
C GLU A 165 -2.74 12.22 3.02
N SER A 166 -3.36 11.21 2.43
CA SER A 166 -3.95 10.08 3.18
C SER A 166 -2.88 9.23 3.86
N LEU A 167 -1.76 8.98 3.18
CA LEU A 167 -0.60 8.30 3.76
C LEU A 167 0.02 9.11 4.89
N ASN A 168 0.19 10.40 4.71
CA ASN A 168 0.75 11.29 5.73
C ASN A 168 -0.15 11.34 6.98
N ARG A 169 -1.48 11.36 6.83
CA ARG A 169 -2.40 11.25 7.95
C ARG A 169 -2.30 9.90 8.64
N PHE A 170 -2.23 8.81 7.87
CA PHE A 170 -2.07 7.46 8.43
C PHE A 170 -0.78 7.29 9.22
N ILE A 171 0.34 7.76 8.68
CA ILE A 171 1.66 7.72 9.34
C ILE A 171 1.69 8.70 10.52
N GLY A 172 1.22 9.92 10.32
CA GLY A 172 1.21 10.98 11.34
C GLY A 172 0.39 10.66 12.58
N GLY A 173 -0.68 9.90 12.45
CA GLY A 173 -1.49 9.44 13.57
C GLY A 173 -0.82 8.33 14.41
N ARG A 174 0.38 7.87 14.03
CA ARG A 174 1.14 6.82 14.71
C ARG A 174 2.32 7.33 15.53
N THR A 175 2.63 8.62 15.46
CA THR A 175 3.82 9.23 16.09
C THR A 175 3.48 10.19 17.22
#